data_ab606d0310d2ebfc5c3bf9a99f171bc8
#
_entry.id   ab606d0310d2ebfc5c3bf9a99f171bc8
#
_cell.length_a   1.000
_cell.length_b   1.000
_cell.length_c   1.000
_cell.angle_alpha   90.00
_cell.angle_beta   90.00
_cell.angle_gamma   90.00
#
_symmetry.space_group_name_H-M   'P 1'
#
loop_
_entity.id
_entity.type
_entity.pdbx_description
1 polymer ?
#
loop_
_entity_poly.entity_id
_entity_poly.type
_entity_poly.pdbx_seq_one_letter_code
_entity_poly.pdbx_strand_id
1 'polypeptide(L)'
;MKDKIQNIVLPDSLETKAHYELFYRGPQSRVEKNTLYMVDNAVYSFCTYLNGCSNNKWKEYTDLETVTLVLQMQGEFDVTVLGYDVDAFSPVRYEMGKYEYNLCDKEEIQITIPENEHIMVGVEISSRKKAVLYGGYYEGIFQSQEANNVELCVATTTCRKEEYIKSNIQSLREKILEAEDDMKNHFYIHVVDNGRTLAKEDIESWHVYLHPNKNTGGSGGYSRGMIESLEQNPKATHVLLMDDDVIVLPESLRRTYTLLRHVDEKHKNSFVSGAMLFLEEMNIQHEDIGVLDVRGHMGPLK
;
A
#
# COMPACT_ATOMS: atom_id res chain seq x y z
N MET A 1 12.28 -8.80 15.42
CA MET A 1 12.65 -7.44 14.95
C MET A 1 11.42 -6.55 14.84
N LYS A 2 11.60 -5.21 14.70
CA LYS A 2 10.50 -4.26 14.46
C LYS A 2 10.55 -3.75 13.03
N ASP A 3 9.38 -3.61 12.39
CA ASP A 3 9.26 -3.00 11.07
C ASP A 3 7.90 -2.31 10.89
N LYS A 4 7.86 -1.30 10.04
CA LYS A 4 6.63 -0.59 9.69
C LYS A 4 5.84 -1.41 8.67
N ILE A 5 4.69 -1.94 9.07
CA ILE A 5 3.89 -2.83 8.23
C ILE A 5 2.88 -2.08 7.35
N GLN A 6 2.45 -0.88 7.76
CA GLN A 6 1.45 -0.12 7.02
C GLN A 6 1.42 1.34 7.49
N ASN A 7 1.44 2.31 6.57
CA ASN A 7 1.18 3.70 6.92
C ASN A 7 -0.32 3.99 6.99
N ILE A 8 -0.70 4.98 7.79
CA ILE A 8 -2.00 5.64 7.68
C ILE A 8 -1.93 6.59 6.49
N VAL A 9 -2.73 6.33 5.48
CA VAL A 9 -2.78 7.14 4.26
C VAL A 9 -3.99 8.06 4.27
N LEU A 10 -3.80 9.25 3.70
CA LEU A 10 -4.85 10.25 3.54
C LEU A 10 -5.01 10.61 2.05
N PRO A 11 -6.20 11.03 1.60
CA PRO A 11 -6.42 11.38 0.20
C PRO A 11 -5.62 12.64 -0.17
N ASP A 12 -4.75 12.56 -1.17
CA ASP A 12 -3.82 13.63 -1.56
C ASP A 12 -4.08 14.21 -2.97
N SER A 13 -4.76 13.49 -3.85
CA SER A 13 -5.15 13.92 -5.20
C SER A 13 -6.63 14.28 -5.30
N LEU A 14 -7.07 14.82 -6.44
CA LEU A 14 -8.48 15.11 -6.68
C LEU A 14 -9.32 13.82 -6.70
N GLU A 15 -8.81 12.78 -7.35
CA GLU A 15 -9.45 11.48 -7.48
C GLU A 15 -9.62 10.83 -6.10
N THR A 16 -8.56 10.78 -5.31
CA THR A 16 -8.60 10.19 -3.96
C THR A 16 -9.47 10.99 -2.99
N LYS A 17 -9.53 12.32 -3.13
CA LYS A 17 -10.42 13.18 -2.32
C LYS A 17 -11.89 12.99 -2.66
N ALA A 18 -12.23 12.64 -3.89
CA ALA A 18 -13.59 12.29 -4.28
C ALA A 18 -14.07 10.98 -3.60
N HIS A 19 -13.12 10.11 -3.26
CA HIS A 19 -13.38 8.81 -2.62
C HIS A 19 -12.75 8.71 -1.21
N TYR A 20 -12.77 9.79 -0.45
CA TYR A 20 -12.10 9.89 0.85
C TYR A 20 -12.54 8.80 1.85
N GLU A 21 -13.76 8.25 1.70
CA GLU A 21 -14.31 7.18 2.56
C GLU A 21 -13.52 5.87 2.49
N LEU A 22 -12.69 5.67 1.45
CA LEU A 22 -11.74 4.57 1.39
C LEU A 22 -10.54 4.76 2.33
N PHE A 23 -10.28 6.00 2.75
CA PHE A 23 -9.19 6.40 3.63
C PHE A 23 -9.67 6.58 5.08
N TYR A 24 -10.75 7.31 5.27
CA TYR A 24 -11.41 7.46 6.56
C TYR A 24 -12.91 7.67 6.39
N ARG A 25 -13.70 7.29 7.38
CA ARG A 25 -15.14 7.57 7.44
C ARG A 25 -15.39 8.60 8.53
N GLY A 26 -16.20 9.60 8.22
CA GLY A 26 -16.51 10.74 9.10
C GLY A 26 -16.81 11.96 8.28
N PRO A 27 -16.87 13.17 8.89
CA PRO A 27 -17.08 14.40 8.15
C PRO A 27 -15.94 14.65 7.15
N GLN A 28 -16.30 15.03 5.91
CA GLN A 28 -15.29 15.49 4.96
C GLN A 28 -14.53 16.68 5.54
N SER A 29 -13.22 16.56 5.59
CA SER A 29 -12.36 17.50 6.30
C SER A 29 -11.17 17.92 5.45
N ARG A 30 -10.55 19.03 5.82
CA ARG A 30 -9.37 19.52 5.13
C ARG A 30 -8.21 18.55 5.29
N VAL A 31 -7.66 18.09 4.16
CA VAL A 31 -6.43 17.31 4.09
C VAL A 31 -5.38 18.10 3.30
N GLU A 32 -4.23 18.35 3.90
CA GLU A 32 -3.11 19.06 3.29
C GLU A 32 -1.78 18.40 3.69
N LYS A 33 -0.93 18.08 2.72
CA LYS A 33 0.41 17.50 2.94
C LYS A 33 0.40 16.34 3.95
N ASN A 34 -0.51 15.38 3.74
CA ASN A 34 -0.71 14.23 4.64
C ASN A 34 -1.11 14.60 6.08
N THR A 35 -1.81 15.72 6.25
CA THR A 35 -2.34 16.17 7.54
C THR A 35 -3.85 16.32 7.46
N LEU A 36 -4.58 15.68 8.37
CA LEU A 36 -6.03 15.78 8.49
C LEU A 36 -6.40 16.73 9.64
N TYR A 37 -7.13 17.81 9.31
CA TYR A 37 -7.66 18.75 10.28
C TYR A 37 -9.09 18.33 10.63
N MET A 38 -9.27 17.74 11.80
CA MET A 38 -10.55 17.17 12.22
C MET A 38 -11.52 18.24 12.67
N VAL A 39 -12.81 18.02 12.40
CA VAL A 39 -13.90 18.85 12.89
C VAL A 39 -14.11 18.54 14.39
N ASP A 40 -14.38 19.58 15.20
CA ASP A 40 -14.67 19.41 16.63
C ASP A 40 -15.95 18.58 16.84
N ASN A 41 -15.94 17.76 17.89
CA ASN A 41 -17.06 16.87 18.27
C ASN A 41 -17.48 15.89 17.16
N ALA A 42 -16.52 15.38 16.41
CA ALA A 42 -16.74 14.43 15.31
C ALA A 42 -15.92 13.15 15.48
N VAL A 43 -16.41 12.07 14.87
CA VAL A 43 -15.75 10.76 14.88
C VAL A 43 -15.20 10.46 13.49
N TYR A 44 -13.96 9.99 13.45
CA TYR A 44 -13.24 9.57 12.25
C TYR A 44 -12.81 8.12 12.39
N SER A 45 -13.37 7.23 11.57
CA SER A 45 -12.97 5.82 11.56
C SER A 45 -11.93 5.55 10.48
N PHE A 46 -10.81 4.98 10.88
CA PHE A 46 -9.75 4.49 9.99
C PHE A 46 -9.82 2.97 9.76
N CYS A 47 -10.89 2.31 10.21
CA CYS A 47 -11.23 0.96 9.80
C CYS A 47 -11.85 0.97 8.40
N THR A 48 -11.03 1.28 7.40
CA THR A 48 -11.44 1.44 6.01
C THR A 48 -10.63 0.53 5.11
N TYR A 49 -10.96 0.48 3.83
CA TYR A 49 -10.25 -0.34 2.84
C TYR A 49 -8.74 -0.07 2.81
N LEU A 50 -8.34 1.21 2.90
CA LEU A 50 -6.92 1.59 2.81
C LEU A 50 -6.21 1.67 4.16
N ASN A 51 -6.92 1.89 5.28
CA ASN A 51 -6.29 2.10 6.59
C ASN A 51 -6.58 1.02 7.63
N GLY A 52 -7.50 0.10 7.36
CA GLY A 52 -7.65 -1.10 8.19
C GLY A 52 -6.42 -2.00 8.07
N CYS A 53 -5.92 -2.52 9.18
CA CYS A 53 -4.80 -3.45 9.20
C CYS A 53 -5.33 -4.90 9.19
N SER A 54 -4.97 -5.69 8.16
CA SER A 54 -5.39 -7.09 8.01
C SER A 54 -4.60 -7.98 8.97
N ASN A 55 -4.97 -7.95 10.24
CA ASN A 55 -4.27 -8.62 11.33
C ASN A 55 -4.12 -10.14 11.08
N ASN A 56 -5.20 -10.81 10.66
CA ASN A 56 -5.17 -12.24 10.39
C ASN A 56 -4.21 -12.61 9.25
N LYS A 57 -4.13 -11.81 8.17
CA LYS A 57 -3.21 -12.08 7.07
C LYS A 57 -1.75 -11.92 7.49
N TRP A 58 -1.44 -10.89 8.27
CA TRP A 58 -0.09 -10.72 8.82
C TRP A 58 0.31 -11.92 9.69
N LYS A 59 -0.58 -12.40 10.55
CA LYS A 59 -0.34 -13.57 11.40
C LYS A 59 -0.29 -14.89 10.62
N GLU A 60 -1.05 -15.02 9.53
CA GLU A 60 -1.08 -16.23 8.71
C GLU A 60 0.18 -16.40 7.86
N TYR A 61 0.72 -15.31 7.31
CA TYR A 61 1.81 -15.35 6.34
C TYR A 61 3.17 -14.97 6.91
N THR A 62 3.23 -14.52 8.16
CA THR A 62 4.46 -14.08 8.83
C THR A 62 4.51 -14.57 10.28
N ASP A 63 5.63 -14.34 10.95
CA ASP A 63 5.78 -14.58 12.38
C ASP A 63 5.49 -13.35 13.26
N LEU A 64 4.51 -12.55 12.84
CA LEU A 64 4.08 -11.35 13.56
C LEU A 64 3.55 -11.70 14.97
N GLU A 65 4.12 -11.08 16.01
CA GLU A 65 3.68 -11.24 17.41
C GLU A 65 2.75 -10.12 17.86
N THR A 66 3.16 -8.89 17.63
CA THR A 66 2.48 -7.70 18.18
C THR A 66 2.41 -6.58 17.15
N VAL A 67 1.31 -5.84 17.18
CA VAL A 67 1.14 -4.63 16.39
C VAL A 67 1.01 -3.43 17.32
N THR A 68 1.74 -2.37 17.03
CA THR A 68 1.62 -1.06 17.69
C THR A 68 1.15 -0.02 16.67
N LEU A 69 0.10 0.69 16.99
CA LEU A 69 -0.31 1.88 16.25
C LEU A 69 0.50 3.07 16.76
N VAL A 70 1.13 3.78 15.84
CA VAL A 70 1.86 5.02 16.11
C VAL A 70 1.16 6.15 15.38
N LEU A 71 0.75 7.19 16.10
CA LEU A 71 0.09 8.37 15.52
C LEU A 71 0.82 9.65 15.92
N GLN A 72 0.93 10.58 15.00
CA GLN A 72 1.39 11.93 15.28
C GLN A 72 0.17 12.85 15.36
N MET A 73 -0.14 13.33 16.54
CA MET A 73 -1.40 14.01 16.84
C MET A 73 -1.18 15.31 17.64
N GLN A 74 -2.21 16.15 17.61
CA GLN A 74 -2.36 17.34 18.46
C GLN A 74 -3.84 17.56 18.77
N GLY A 75 -4.17 18.22 19.89
CA GLY A 75 -5.52 18.59 20.28
C GLY A 75 -6.13 17.70 21.37
N GLU A 76 -7.42 17.82 21.56
CA GLU A 76 -8.20 17.02 22.52
C GLU A 76 -8.99 15.93 21.75
N PHE A 77 -8.71 14.67 22.00
CA PHE A 77 -9.32 13.55 21.27
C PHE A 77 -9.25 12.24 22.06
N ASP A 78 -10.09 11.29 21.65
CA ASP A 78 -10.04 9.91 22.13
C ASP A 78 -9.66 9.00 20.95
N VAL A 79 -8.89 7.96 21.22
CA VAL A 79 -8.56 6.88 20.26
C VAL A 79 -9.21 5.61 20.76
N THR A 80 -10.10 5.02 19.98
CA THR A 80 -10.71 3.72 20.25
C THR A 80 -10.13 2.68 19.30
N VAL A 81 -9.50 1.65 19.85
CA VAL A 81 -9.00 0.50 19.10
C VAL A 81 -10.14 -0.47 18.84
N LEU A 82 -10.26 -0.92 17.60
CA LEU A 82 -11.36 -1.76 17.13
C LEU A 82 -10.85 -3.02 16.45
N GLY A 83 -11.53 -4.14 16.74
CA GLY A 83 -11.45 -5.37 15.98
C GLY A 83 -12.70 -5.55 15.12
N TYR A 84 -12.53 -6.17 13.95
CA TYR A 84 -13.61 -6.50 13.03
C TYR A 84 -13.52 -7.94 12.56
N ASP A 85 -14.67 -8.61 12.60
CA ASP A 85 -14.90 -9.92 12.00
C ASP A 85 -16.07 -9.85 11.03
N VAL A 86 -16.38 -10.97 10.37
CA VAL A 86 -17.55 -11.09 9.50
C VAL A 86 -18.41 -12.22 10.03
N ASP A 87 -19.67 -11.92 10.36
CA ASP A 87 -20.68 -12.89 10.70
C ASP A 87 -21.80 -12.84 9.66
N ALA A 88 -22.09 -14.01 9.05
CA ALA A 88 -23.14 -14.17 8.05
C ALA A 88 -23.20 -13.03 7.01
N PHE A 89 -22.05 -12.60 6.49
CA PHE A 89 -21.86 -11.53 5.50
C PHE A 89 -21.99 -10.09 6.04
N SER A 90 -22.05 -9.91 7.35
CA SER A 90 -22.07 -8.58 7.98
C SER A 90 -20.84 -8.37 8.83
N PRO A 91 -20.22 -7.16 8.79
CA PRO A 91 -19.10 -6.85 9.67
C PRO A 91 -19.60 -6.75 11.12
N VAL A 92 -18.88 -7.39 12.03
CA VAL A 92 -19.09 -7.30 13.48
C VAL A 92 -17.94 -6.52 14.09
N ARG A 93 -18.26 -5.51 14.88
CA ARG A 93 -17.30 -4.59 15.49
C ARG A 93 -17.13 -4.89 16.98
N TYR A 94 -15.88 -4.91 17.43
CA TYR A 94 -15.48 -5.09 18.82
C TYR A 94 -14.62 -3.92 19.28
N GLU A 95 -14.93 -3.34 20.43
CA GLU A 95 -14.08 -2.35 21.08
C GLU A 95 -13.04 -3.08 21.93
N MET A 96 -11.76 -2.83 21.67
CA MET A 96 -10.64 -3.50 22.35
C MET A 96 -9.91 -2.58 23.33
N GLY A 97 -10.13 -1.27 23.26
CA GLY A 97 -9.53 -0.30 24.18
C GLY A 97 -9.85 1.12 23.78
N LYS A 98 -9.89 2.01 24.77
CA LYS A 98 -10.12 3.44 24.57
C LYS A 98 -9.10 4.24 25.36
N TYR A 99 -8.53 5.27 24.73
CA TYR A 99 -7.45 6.11 25.26
C TYR A 99 -7.80 7.57 25.04
N GLU A 100 -7.66 8.39 26.08
CA GLU A 100 -7.97 9.82 26.07
C GLU A 100 -6.69 10.65 26.03
N TYR A 101 -6.66 11.67 25.17
CA TYR A 101 -5.50 12.54 25.00
C TYR A 101 -5.89 14.02 25.03
N ASN A 102 -4.98 14.84 25.57
CA ASN A 102 -5.03 16.29 25.51
C ASN A 102 -3.61 16.81 25.26
N LEU A 103 -3.26 17.01 24.00
CA LEU A 103 -1.91 17.35 23.53
C LEU A 103 -1.87 18.81 23.08
N CYS A 104 -1.11 19.65 23.77
CA CYS A 104 -0.97 21.06 23.42
C CYS A 104 -0.22 21.26 22.11
N ASP A 105 0.79 20.41 21.85
CA ASP A 105 1.65 20.43 20.67
C ASP A 105 1.55 19.13 19.90
N LYS A 106 2.18 19.07 18.72
CA LYS A 106 2.31 17.85 17.94
C LYS A 106 3.19 16.85 18.71
N GLU A 107 2.60 15.73 19.08
CA GLU A 107 3.28 14.64 19.79
C GLU A 107 3.04 13.31 19.10
N GLU A 108 3.95 12.37 19.31
CA GLU A 108 3.80 10.98 18.90
C GLU A 108 3.17 10.18 20.05
N ILE A 109 2.09 9.47 19.76
CA ILE A 109 1.47 8.53 20.68
C ILE A 109 1.60 7.12 20.14
N GLN A 110 1.79 6.16 21.04
CA GLN A 110 1.94 4.74 20.71
C GLN A 110 0.90 3.94 21.47
N ILE A 111 0.14 3.13 20.75
CA ILE A 111 -0.91 2.27 21.31
C ILE A 111 -0.65 0.84 20.86
N THR A 112 -0.24 -0.02 21.79
CA THR A 112 -0.14 -1.45 21.51
C THR A 112 -1.53 -2.03 21.31
N ILE A 113 -1.77 -2.63 20.16
CA ILE A 113 -3.02 -3.32 19.85
C ILE A 113 -3.11 -4.54 20.77
N PRO A 114 -4.19 -4.70 21.55
CA PRO A 114 -4.38 -5.89 22.38
C PRO A 114 -4.30 -7.18 21.57
N GLU A 115 -3.79 -8.25 22.18
CA GLU A 115 -3.76 -9.56 21.54
C GLU A 115 -5.18 -9.98 21.12
N ASN A 116 -5.32 -10.39 19.87
CA ASN A 116 -6.62 -10.69 19.29
C ASN A 116 -6.50 -11.61 18.06
N GLU A 117 -7.62 -12.21 17.67
CA GLU A 117 -7.76 -13.06 16.48
C GLU A 117 -8.68 -12.43 15.41
N HIS A 118 -8.98 -11.14 15.52
CA HIS A 118 -9.85 -10.46 14.57
C HIS A 118 -9.24 -10.43 13.17
N ILE A 119 -10.11 -10.49 12.16
CA ILE A 119 -9.72 -10.46 10.75
C ILE A 119 -9.00 -9.14 10.44
N MET A 120 -9.53 -8.03 10.94
CA MET A 120 -8.98 -6.70 10.75
C MET A 120 -8.99 -5.92 12.07
N VAL A 121 -7.94 -5.15 12.28
CA VAL A 121 -7.90 -4.14 13.36
C VAL A 121 -7.81 -2.74 12.78
N GLY A 122 -8.29 -1.78 13.53
CA GLY A 122 -8.20 -0.37 13.15
C GLY A 122 -8.58 0.54 14.30
N VAL A 123 -8.75 1.81 14.01
CA VAL A 123 -9.04 2.81 15.05
C VAL A 123 -10.12 3.77 14.63
N GLU A 124 -10.83 4.27 15.64
CA GLU A 124 -11.63 5.48 15.56
C GLU A 124 -10.99 6.58 16.40
N ILE A 125 -10.96 7.79 15.87
CA ILE A 125 -10.52 8.99 16.56
C ILE A 125 -11.73 9.90 16.77
N SER A 126 -12.10 10.10 18.01
CA SER A 126 -13.16 11.04 18.38
C SER A 126 -12.53 12.39 18.70
N SER A 127 -12.60 13.33 17.77
CA SER A 127 -12.14 14.70 17.97
C SER A 127 -13.05 15.42 18.94
N ARG A 128 -12.52 15.90 20.06
CA ARG A 128 -13.23 16.77 20.99
C ARG A 128 -13.00 18.24 20.65
N LYS A 129 -11.73 18.62 20.45
CA LYS A 129 -11.40 20.00 20.14
C LYS A 129 -10.04 20.12 19.46
N LYS A 130 -10.03 20.80 18.32
CA LYS A 130 -8.82 21.13 17.55
C LYS A 130 -7.90 19.92 17.30
N ALA A 131 -8.47 18.74 17.08
CA ALA A 131 -7.69 17.56 16.80
C ALA A 131 -7.10 17.61 15.38
N VAL A 132 -5.81 17.30 15.27
CA VAL A 132 -5.07 17.24 14.02
C VAL A 132 -4.29 15.93 13.98
N LEU A 133 -4.45 15.17 12.90
CA LEU A 133 -3.64 13.99 12.60
C LEU A 133 -2.60 14.36 11.55
N TYR A 134 -1.32 14.32 11.92
CA TYR A 134 -0.18 14.58 11.03
C TYR A 134 0.33 13.34 10.31
N GLY A 135 -0.27 12.19 10.55
CA GLY A 135 0.07 10.90 10.00
C GLY A 135 0.24 9.85 11.08
N GLY A 136 0.56 8.65 10.65
CA GLY A 136 0.76 7.52 11.54
C GLY A 136 1.07 6.25 10.76
N TYR A 137 1.30 5.17 11.48
CA TYR A 137 1.58 3.87 10.90
C TYR A 137 1.31 2.75 11.92
N TYR A 138 1.16 1.55 11.40
CA TYR A 138 1.23 0.33 12.20
C TYR A 138 2.64 -0.22 12.14
N GLU A 139 3.20 -0.53 13.31
CA GLU A 139 4.50 -1.19 13.50
C GLU A 139 4.27 -2.62 13.97
N GLY A 140 4.87 -3.58 13.27
CA GLY A 140 4.87 -4.99 13.66
C GLY A 140 6.13 -5.37 14.44
N ILE A 141 5.98 -6.22 15.46
CA ILE A 141 7.07 -6.93 16.13
C ILE A 141 7.03 -8.38 15.63
N PHE A 142 8.14 -8.84 15.06
CA PHE A 142 8.29 -10.17 14.48
C PHE A 142 9.24 -11.01 15.34
N GLN A 143 8.98 -12.32 15.41
CA GLN A 143 9.84 -13.26 16.18
C GLN A 143 11.23 -13.35 15.58
N SER A 144 11.32 -13.40 14.26
CA SER A 144 12.59 -13.44 13.54
C SER A 144 13.44 -12.21 13.81
N GLN A 145 14.75 -12.41 13.94
CA GLN A 145 15.72 -11.33 14.16
C GLN A 145 16.20 -10.70 12.86
N GLU A 146 16.03 -11.39 11.73
CA GLU A 146 16.46 -10.97 10.41
C GLU A 146 15.30 -11.05 9.43
N ALA A 147 15.17 -10.03 8.57
CA ALA A 147 14.21 -10.03 7.47
C ALA A 147 14.76 -10.81 6.26
N ASN A 148 13.88 -11.30 5.40
CA ASN A 148 14.28 -11.82 4.11
C ASN A 148 14.95 -10.71 3.27
N ASN A 149 15.96 -11.08 2.50
CA ASN A 149 16.50 -10.16 1.49
C ASN A 149 15.50 -10.02 0.35
N VAL A 150 15.04 -8.80 0.09
CA VAL A 150 14.06 -8.48 -0.94
C VAL A 150 14.61 -7.39 -1.84
N GLU A 151 14.83 -7.73 -3.11
CA GLU A 151 15.11 -6.79 -4.19
C GLU A 151 13.86 -6.76 -5.07
N LEU A 152 13.01 -5.76 -4.89
CA LEU A 152 11.72 -5.64 -5.58
C LEU A 152 11.87 -4.84 -6.86
N CYS A 153 11.51 -5.43 -7.98
CA CYS A 153 11.55 -4.78 -9.27
C CYS A 153 10.14 -4.64 -9.86
N VAL A 154 9.79 -3.45 -10.33
CA VAL A 154 8.62 -3.22 -11.19
C VAL A 154 9.06 -3.41 -12.65
N ALA A 155 8.42 -4.33 -13.36
CA ALA A 155 8.53 -4.48 -14.81
C ALA A 155 7.23 -3.99 -15.45
N THR A 156 7.32 -2.90 -16.19
CA THR A 156 6.19 -2.34 -16.93
C THR A 156 6.51 -2.26 -18.42
N THR A 157 5.48 -2.46 -19.25
CA THR A 157 5.64 -2.37 -20.71
C THR A 157 4.68 -1.33 -21.26
N THR A 158 5.18 -0.50 -22.17
CA THR A 158 4.39 0.59 -22.77
C THR A 158 4.49 0.59 -24.29
N CYS A 159 3.46 1.10 -24.96
CA CYS A 159 3.46 1.33 -26.39
C CYS A 159 2.62 2.56 -26.72
N ARG A 160 3.29 3.69 -26.96
CA ARG A 160 2.64 4.99 -27.29
C ARG A 160 1.67 5.51 -26.25
N LYS A 161 2.01 5.30 -24.95
CA LYS A 161 1.27 5.81 -23.79
C LYS A 161 2.18 6.63 -22.88
N GLU A 162 2.92 7.57 -23.48
CA GLU A 162 4.02 8.30 -22.86
C GLU A 162 3.57 9.06 -21.59
N GLU A 163 2.40 9.68 -21.62
CA GLU A 163 1.88 10.49 -20.51
C GLU A 163 1.61 9.62 -19.26
N TYR A 164 1.01 8.44 -19.46
CA TYR A 164 0.71 7.52 -18.35
C TYR A 164 1.98 7.00 -17.69
N ILE A 165 2.90 6.48 -18.52
CA ILE A 165 4.14 5.89 -17.98
C ILE A 165 5.01 6.94 -17.29
N LYS A 166 5.14 8.16 -17.84
CA LYS A 166 5.89 9.25 -17.23
C LYS A 166 5.28 9.65 -15.89
N SER A 167 3.95 9.75 -15.80
CA SER A 167 3.24 10.07 -14.56
C SER A 167 3.48 9.00 -13.48
N ASN A 168 3.39 7.72 -13.84
CA ASN A 168 3.66 6.62 -12.92
C ASN A 168 5.11 6.62 -12.42
N ILE A 169 6.08 6.77 -13.33
CA ILE A 169 7.50 6.84 -12.97
C ILE A 169 7.77 8.02 -12.05
N GLN A 170 7.22 9.19 -12.35
CA GLN A 170 7.35 10.38 -11.51
C GLN A 170 6.79 10.14 -10.09
N SER A 171 5.59 9.56 -9.99
CA SER A 171 4.97 9.24 -8.71
C SER A 171 5.80 8.24 -7.89
N LEU A 172 6.29 7.17 -8.52
CA LEU A 172 7.13 6.17 -7.85
C LEU A 172 8.49 6.74 -7.45
N ARG A 173 9.08 7.60 -8.28
CA ARG A 173 10.31 8.30 -7.94
C ARG A 173 10.15 9.16 -6.70
N GLU A 174 9.19 10.08 -6.72
CA GLU A 174 8.95 11.01 -5.61
C GLU A 174 8.55 10.30 -4.31
N LYS A 175 7.71 9.27 -4.41
CA LYS A 175 7.11 8.63 -3.23
C LYS A 175 7.91 7.44 -2.69
N ILE A 176 8.78 6.82 -3.48
CA ILE A 176 9.58 5.65 -3.06
C ILE A 176 11.07 5.93 -3.18
N LEU A 177 11.58 6.26 -4.39
CA LEU A 177 13.02 6.36 -4.62
C LEU A 177 13.67 7.59 -3.94
N GLU A 178 12.93 8.66 -3.75
CA GLU A 178 13.37 9.88 -3.05
C GLU A 178 12.92 9.91 -1.58
N ALA A 179 12.17 8.90 -1.12
CA ALA A 179 11.76 8.80 0.29
C ALA A 179 12.95 8.49 1.21
N GLU A 180 12.80 8.83 2.50
CA GLU A 180 13.80 8.54 3.52
C GLU A 180 13.58 7.16 4.19
N ASP A 181 13.05 6.19 3.45
CA ASP A 181 12.93 4.81 3.92
C ASP A 181 13.91 3.88 3.17
N ASP A 182 14.19 2.72 3.78
CA ASP A 182 15.17 1.77 3.25
C ASP A 182 14.72 1.11 1.94
N MET A 183 13.44 1.07 1.66
CA MET A 183 12.90 0.47 0.44
C MET A 183 13.54 1.06 -0.82
N LYS A 184 13.89 2.35 -0.82
CA LYS A 184 14.53 3.01 -1.97
C LYS A 184 15.79 2.30 -2.47
N ASN A 185 16.55 1.68 -1.55
CA ASN A 185 17.80 0.99 -1.89
C ASN A 185 17.55 -0.38 -2.53
N HIS A 186 16.33 -0.91 -2.41
CA HIS A 186 15.93 -2.25 -2.81
C HIS A 186 14.75 -2.25 -3.81
N PHE A 187 14.49 -1.09 -4.43
CA PHE A 187 13.38 -0.91 -5.36
C PHE A 187 13.89 -0.44 -6.73
N TYR A 188 13.47 -1.13 -7.78
CA TYR A 188 13.94 -0.91 -9.15
C TYR A 188 12.75 -0.83 -10.11
N ILE A 189 12.90 -0.13 -11.22
CA ILE A 189 11.88 -0.01 -12.26
C ILE A 189 12.50 -0.25 -13.61
N HIS A 190 12.01 -1.25 -14.35
CA HIS A 190 12.33 -1.52 -15.74
C HIS A 190 11.15 -1.15 -16.62
N VAL A 191 11.35 -0.14 -17.45
CA VAL A 191 10.37 0.33 -18.44
C VAL A 191 10.74 -0.26 -19.81
N VAL A 192 9.90 -1.14 -20.33
CA VAL A 192 10.08 -1.72 -21.66
C VAL A 192 9.23 -0.95 -22.67
N ASP A 193 9.88 -0.17 -23.52
CA ASP A 193 9.22 0.66 -24.53
C ASP A 193 9.08 -0.09 -25.87
N ASN A 194 7.94 -0.73 -26.09
CA ASN A 194 7.57 -1.38 -27.34
C ASN A 194 7.29 -0.40 -28.48
N GLY A 195 7.05 0.86 -28.17
CA GLY A 195 6.82 1.93 -29.15
C GLY A 195 8.10 2.59 -29.63
N ARG A 196 9.17 2.52 -28.86
CA ARG A 196 10.44 3.25 -29.05
C ARG A 196 10.23 4.75 -29.18
N THR A 197 9.32 5.28 -28.35
CA THR A 197 8.90 6.68 -28.37
C THR A 197 9.39 7.48 -27.18
N LEU A 198 9.93 6.79 -26.15
CA LEU A 198 10.45 7.42 -24.94
C LEU A 198 11.91 7.83 -25.10
N ALA A 199 12.25 9.03 -24.63
CA ALA A 199 13.63 9.48 -24.50
C ALA A 199 14.21 9.03 -23.14
N LYS A 200 15.49 8.68 -23.12
CA LYS A 200 16.17 8.24 -21.89
C LYS A 200 16.14 9.33 -20.82
N GLU A 201 16.35 10.57 -21.21
CA GLU A 201 16.39 11.74 -20.36
C GLU A 201 15.09 11.99 -19.59
N ASP A 202 13.97 11.51 -20.14
CA ASP A 202 12.64 11.65 -19.53
C ASP A 202 12.34 10.53 -18.52
N ILE A 203 12.99 9.38 -18.64
CA ILE A 203 12.68 8.15 -17.90
C ILE A 203 13.80 7.73 -16.95
N GLU A 204 15.04 7.65 -17.45
CA GLU A 204 16.15 7.07 -16.70
C GLU A 204 16.55 7.96 -15.50
N SER A 205 16.77 7.30 -14.38
CA SER A 205 17.33 7.90 -13.17
C SER A 205 17.92 6.78 -12.30
N TRP A 206 18.32 7.11 -11.09
CA TRP A 206 18.75 6.10 -10.13
C TRP A 206 17.66 5.03 -9.94
N HIS A 207 18.01 3.77 -10.17
CA HIS A 207 17.14 2.59 -10.13
C HIS A 207 15.95 2.58 -11.12
N VAL A 208 15.94 3.46 -12.13
CA VAL A 208 14.94 3.46 -13.22
C VAL A 208 15.64 3.29 -14.56
N TYR A 209 15.28 2.25 -15.30
CA TYR A 209 15.94 1.84 -16.55
C TYR A 209 14.94 1.78 -17.70
N LEU A 210 15.33 2.35 -18.85
CA LEU A 210 14.55 2.31 -20.08
C LEU A 210 15.12 1.27 -21.05
N HIS A 211 14.28 0.37 -21.54
CA HIS A 211 14.63 -0.66 -22.52
C HIS A 211 13.82 -0.47 -23.82
N PRO A 212 14.37 0.22 -24.83
CA PRO A 212 13.73 0.28 -26.14
C PRO A 212 13.62 -1.14 -26.70
N ASN A 213 12.40 -1.55 -27.06
CA ASN A 213 12.10 -2.91 -27.48
C ASN A 213 11.45 -2.95 -28.87
N LYS A 214 11.57 -4.08 -29.56
CA LYS A 214 10.73 -4.37 -30.70
C LYS A 214 9.35 -4.73 -30.19
N ASN A 215 8.29 -4.13 -30.74
CA ASN A 215 6.94 -4.45 -30.31
C ASN A 215 6.63 -5.94 -30.49
N THR A 216 6.63 -6.65 -29.38
CA THR A 216 6.33 -8.09 -29.28
C THR A 216 5.05 -8.32 -28.48
N GLY A 217 4.20 -7.29 -28.34
CA GLY A 217 2.99 -7.30 -27.53
C GLY A 217 3.30 -7.25 -26.04
N GLY A 218 2.24 -7.32 -25.22
CA GLY A 218 2.35 -7.31 -23.77
C GLY A 218 3.24 -8.44 -23.24
N SER A 219 2.98 -9.68 -23.66
CA SER A 219 3.74 -10.85 -23.20
C SER A 219 5.24 -10.72 -23.45
N GLY A 220 5.63 -10.24 -24.62
CA GLY A 220 7.04 -10.07 -24.96
C GLY A 220 7.68 -8.89 -24.20
N GLY A 221 6.92 -7.82 -23.97
CA GLY A 221 7.37 -6.69 -23.17
C GLY A 221 7.60 -7.07 -21.69
N TYR A 222 6.64 -7.73 -21.07
CA TYR A 222 6.80 -8.21 -19.68
C TYR A 222 7.92 -9.24 -19.54
N SER A 223 8.03 -10.19 -20.50
CA SER A 223 9.14 -11.16 -20.51
C SER A 223 10.50 -10.45 -20.58
N ARG A 224 10.62 -9.39 -21.38
CA ARG A 224 11.83 -8.58 -21.43
C ARG A 224 12.12 -7.90 -20.09
N GLY A 225 11.12 -7.27 -19.47
CA GLY A 225 11.26 -6.65 -18.14
C GLY A 225 11.71 -7.64 -17.08
N MET A 226 11.14 -8.85 -17.05
CA MET A 226 11.56 -9.92 -16.14
C MET A 226 13.03 -10.35 -16.39
N ILE A 227 13.47 -10.46 -17.65
CA ILE A 227 14.85 -10.80 -17.95
C ILE A 227 15.80 -9.71 -17.43
N GLU A 228 15.52 -8.44 -17.72
CA GLU A 228 16.33 -7.32 -17.24
C GLU A 228 16.41 -7.28 -15.70
N SER A 229 15.30 -7.58 -15.01
CA SER A 229 15.26 -7.68 -13.54
C SER A 229 16.15 -8.81 -13.00
N LEU A 230 16.28 -9.90 -13.75
CA LEU A 230 17.15 -11.02 -13.41
C LEU A 230 18.63 -10.78 -13.75
N GLU A 231 18.92 -9.88 -14.68
CA GLU A 231 20.27 -9.53 -15.13
C GLU A 231 20.84 -8.30 -14.42
N GLN A 232 20.00 -7.51 -13.72
CA GLN A 232 20.45 -6.37 -12.92
C GLN A 232 21.34 -6.81 -11.74
N ASN A 233 22.06 -5.86 -11.14
CA ASN A 233 22.88 -6.07 -9.95
C ASN A 233 22.54 -5.01 -8.87
N PRO A 234 22.06 -5.40 -7.67
CA PRO A 234 21.73 -6.79 -7.28
C PRO A 234 20.56 -7.37 -8.08
N LYS A 235 20.57 -8.68 -8.26
CA LYS A 235 19.52 -9.40 -8.98
C LYS A 235 18.18 -9.29 -8.24
N ALA A 236 17.09 -8.99 -8.96
CA ALA A 236 15.77 -8.98 -8.37
C ALA A 236 15.39 -10.33 -7.75
N THR A 237 14.84 -10.30 -6.56
CA THR A 237 14.24 -11.47 -5.89
C THR A 237 12.76 -11.61 -6.24
N HIS A 238 12.09 -10.46 -6.46
CA HIS A 238 10.67 -10.38 -6.79
C HIS A 238 10.46 -9.39 -7.94
N VAL A 239 9.56 -9.74 -8.84
CA VAL A 239 9.17 -8.87 -9.96
C VAL A 239 7.67 -8.64 -9.92
N LEU A 240 7.28 -7.36 -9.84
CA LEU A 240 5.91 -6.90 -9.99
C LEU A 240 5.66 -6.57 -11.47
N LEU A 241 4.68 -7.20 -12.08
CA LEU A 241 4.19 -6.84 -13.41
C LEU A 241 3.10 -5.77 -13.26
N MET A 242 3.26 -4.64 -13.94
CA MET A 242 2.37 -3.49 -13.82
C MET A 242 2.04 -2.94 -15.21
N ASP A 243 0.76 -2.70 -15.49
CA ASP A 243 0.32 -2.01 -16.70
C ASP A 243 0.77 -0.55 -16.69
N ASP A 244 0.94 0.04 -17.88
CA ASP A 244 1.42 1.42 -18.03
C ASP A 244 0.35 2.47 -17.74
N ASP A 245 -0.92 2.14 -17.85
CA ASP A 245 -2.09 3.03 -17.71
C ASP A 245 -2.87 2.88 -16.38
N VAL A 246 -2.26 2.26 -15.39
CA VAL A 246 -2.80 2.22 -14.02
C VAL A 246 -2.27 3.39 -13.19
N ILE A 247 -3.04 3.84 -12.20
CA ILE A 247 -2.55 4.71 -11.14
C ILE A 247 -2.19 3.82 -9.95
N VAL A 248 -0.88 3.71 -9.68
CA VAL A 248 -0.41 2.92 -8.55
C VAL A 248 -0.42 3.73 -7.27
N LEU A 249 -0.93 3.14 -6.19
CA LEU A 249 -0.81 3.70 -4.85
C LEU A 249 0.54 3.25 -4.25
N PRO A 250 1.52 4.15 -4.07
CA PRO A 250 2.87 3.75 -3.61
C PRO A 250 2.87 2.99 -2.28
N GLU A 251 1.89 3.26 -1.42
CA GLU A 251 1.72 2.54 -0.16
C GLU A 251 1.44 1.05 -0.37
N SER A 252 0.75 0.65 -1.45
CA SER A 252 0.53 -0.78 -1.75
C SER A 252 1.85 -1.51 -2.02
N LEU A 253 2.80 -0.83 -2.67
CA LEU A 253 4.14 -1.36 -2.92
C LEU A 253 4.96 -1.48 -1.63
N ARG A 254 4.86 -0.49 -0.72
CA ARG A 254 5.51 -0.57 0.60
C ARG A 254 5.01 -1.74 1.42
N ARG A 255 3.68 -1.93 1.49
CA ARG A 255 3.07 -3.06 2.20
C ARG A 255 3.50 -4.39 1.61
N THR A 256 3.54 -4.49 0.28
CA THR A 256 4.04 -5.69 -0.41
C THR A 256 5.51 -5.94 -0.09
N TYR A 257 6.35 -4.91 -0.16
CA TYR A 257 7.77 -5.01 0.17
C TYR A 257 7.97 -5.50 1.61
N THR A 258 7.27 -4.89 2.58
CA THR A 258 7.37 -5.32 4.00
C THR A 258 6.83 -6.74 4.19
N LEU A 259 5.71 -7.10 3.53
CA LEU A 259 5.19 -8.48 3.59
C LEU A 259 6.23 -9.48 3.10
N LEU A 260 6.86 -9.24 1.95
CA LEU A 260 7.89 -10.11 1.39
C LEU A 260 9.11 -10.24 2.30
N ARG A 261 9.49 -9.17 3.00
CA ARG A 261 10.58 -9.20 3.99
C ARG A 261 10.29 -10.10 5.19
N HIS A 262 9.03 -10.27 5.54
CA HIS A 262 8.61 -11.02 6.74
C HIS A 262 7.84 -12.31 6.42
N VAL A 263 7.58 -12.59 5.14
CA VAL A 263 6.87 -13.81 4.75
C VAL A 263 7.65 -15.05 5.23
N ASP A 264 6.92 -15.99 5.81
CA ASP A 264 7.50 -17.24 6.30
C ASP A 264 7.98 -18.16 5.16
N GLU A 265 8.82 -19.15 5.49
CA GLU A 265 9.43 -20.07 4.51
C GLU A 265 8.37 -20.83 3.69
N LYS A 266 7.23 -21.15 4.29
CA LYS A 266 6.14 -21.89 3.66
C LYS A 266 5.50 -21.09 2.51
N HIS A 267 5.47 -19.75 2.61
CA HIS A 267 4.79 -18.86 1.67
C HIS A 267 5.73 -18.07 0.74
N LYS A 268 7.05 -18.24 0.86
CA LYS A 268 8.05 -17.52 0.03
C LYS A 268 7.84 -17.62 -1.48
N ASN A 269 7.26 -18.71 -1.94
CA ASN A 269 7.01 -18.95 -3.37
C ASN A 269 5.57 -18.65 -3.78
N SER A 270 4.81 -17.90 -2.98
CA SER A 270 3.45 -17.51 -3.29
C SER A 270 3.41 -16.30 -4.21
N PHE A 271 2.33 -16.18 -5.00
CA PHE A 271 2.05 -14.96 -5.75
C PHE A 271 1.33 -13.95 -4.87
N VAL A 272 1.67 -12.68 -5.02
CA VAL A 272 0.96 -11.55 -4.43
C VAL A 272 0.22 -10.81 -5.54
N SER A 273 -1.09 -10.69 -5.44
CA SER A 273 -1.92 -9.92 -6.37
C SER A 273 -2.41 -8.64 -5.72
N GLY A 274 -2.25 -7.51 -6.41
CA GLY A 274 -2.89 -6.25 -6.04
C GLY A 274 -4.32 -6.18 -6.56
N ALA A 275 -5.24 -5.60 -5.79
CA ALA A 275 -6.59 -5.33 -6.27
C ALA A 275 -6.56 -4.14 -7.26
N MET A 276 -7.26 -4.28 -8.38
CA MET A 276 -7.47 -3.23 -9.35
C MET A 276 -8.87 -2.63 -9.16
N LEU A 277 -8.94 -1.33 -8.96
CA LEU A 277 -10.19 -0.57 -8.76
C LEU A 277 -10.48 0.28 -10.00
N PHE A 278 -11.76 0.58 -10.26
CA PHE A 278 -12.11 1.59 -11.26
C PHE A 278 -11.65 2.97 -10.77
N LEU A 279 -11.05 3.77 -11.65
CA LEU A 279 -10.56 5.10 -11.28
C LEU A 279 -11.70 6.06 -10.95
N GLU A 280 -12.78 6.00 -11.71
CA GLU A 280 -13.97 6.84 -11.55
C GLU A 280 -14.85 6.41 -10.36
N GLU A 281 -14.76 5.13 -9.99
CA GLU A 281 -15.55 4.51 -8.92
C GLU A 281 -14.65 3.63 -8.06
N MET A 282 -13.68 4.24 -7.34
CA MET A 282 -12.64 3.54 -6.58
C MET A 282 -13.19 2.59 -5.48
N ASN A 283 -14.46 2.63 -5.17
CA ASN A 283 -15.16 1.68 -4.30
C ASN A 283 -15.61 0.40 -5.03
N ILE A 284 -15.38 0.29 -6.33
CA ILE A 284 -15.69 -0.88 -7.15
C ILE A 284 -14.40 -1.51 -7.64
N GLN A 285 -14.25 -2.81 -7.38
CA GLN A 285 -13.13 -3.60 -7.88
C GLN A 285 -13.35 -3.92 -9.36
N HIS A 286 -12.35 -3.59 -10.21
CA HIS A 286 -12.39 -3.85 -11.64
C HIS A 286 -12.19 -5.33 -11.93
N GLU A 287 -11.11 -5.90 -11.43
CA GLU A 287 -10.74 -7.30 -11.59
C GLU A 287 -10.25 -7.87 -10.27
N ASP A 288 -10.52 -9.15 -10.06
CA ASP A 288 -10.03 -9.94 -8.95
C ASP A 288 -9.19 -11.11 -9.50
N ILE A 289 -9.73 -12.32 -9.48
CA ILE A 289 -9.05 -13.53 -9.94
C ILE A 289 -9.70 -14.03 -11.21
N GLY A 290 -8.90 -14.20 -12.27
CA GLY A 290 -9.30 -14.92 -13.48
C GLY A 290 -9.13 -16.43 -13.31
N VAL A 291 -10.14 -17.20 -13.67
CA VAL A 291 -10.06 -18.67 -13.73
C VAL A 291 -9.97 -19.12 -15.17
N LEU A 292 -8.97 -19.96 -15.44
CA LEU A 292 -8.85 -20.62 -16.74
C LEU A 292 -9.69 -21.91 -16.72
N ASP A 293 -10.69 -22.00 -17.59
CA ASP A 293 -11.47 -23.25 -17.74
C ASP A 293 -10.66 -24.31 -18.53
N VAL A 294 -11.17 -25.54 -18.51
CA VAL A 294 -10.52 -26.66 -19.22
C VAL A 294 -10.43 -26.49 -20.74
N ARG A 295 -11.09 -25.49 -21.31
CA ARG A 295 -11.06 -25.13 -22.73
C ARG A 295 -10.11 -23.97 -23.03
N GLY A 296 -9.43 -23.44 -22.01
CA GLY A 296 -8.52 -22.31 -22.13
C GLY A 296 -9.23 -20.95 -22.17
N HIS A 297 -10.50 -20.85 -21.77
CA HIS A 297 -11.18 -19.58 -21.65
C HIS A 297 -10.91 -18.99 -20.25
N MET A 298 -10.51 -17.73 -20.23
CA MET A 298 -10.35 -16.96 -18.99
C MET A 298 -11.67 -16.25 -18.65
N GLY A 299 -12.12 -16.39 -17.43
CA GLY A 299 -13.32 -15.72 -16.91
C GLY A 299 -13.14 -15.37 -15.43
N PRO A 300 -13.91 -14.42 -14.91
CA PRO A 300 -13.87 -14.09 -13.49
C PRO A 300 -14.31 -15.29 -12.64
N LEU A 301 -13.70 -15.45 -11.49
CA LEU A 301 -14.19 -16.34 -10.46
C LEU A 301 -15.56 -15.81 -10.01
N LYS A 302 -16.61 -16.60 -10.20
CA LYS A 302 -17.99 -16.24 -9.78
C LYS A 302 -18.26 -16.76 -8.39
#